data_85575fc01c10fc868a367fadf870eefe
#
_entry.id   85575fc01c10fc868a367fadf870eefe
#
_cell.length_a   1.000
_cell.length_b   1.000
_cell.length_c   1.000
_cell.angle_alpha   90.00
_cell.angle_beta   90.00
_cell.angle_gamma   90.00
#
_symmetry.space_group_name_H-M   'P 1'
#
loop_
_entity.id
_entity.type
_entity.pdbx_description
1 polymer ?
#
loop_
_entity_poly.entity_id
_entity_poly.type
_entity_poly.pdbx_seq_one_letter_code
_entity_poly.pdbx_strand_id
1 'polypeptide(L)'
;MAYTPKYQQEDEEKIVLKMDYEHTEAHQRAYDLSVYLHSKVTTFPKKEKFVLQQEIRNAIDDVVDEIEQYEITKTASHIYAADRCKRRLVRKIRLAYDLKYLSKKSYEYIATEVGVMGACIGGLVKLAKESKRLKES
;
A
#
# COMPACT_ATOMS: atom_id res chain seq x y z
N MET A 1 8.15 -14.18 11.29
CA MET A 1 9.18 -13.16 11.37
C MET A 1 8.53 -11.78 11.50
N ALA A 2 9.00 -10.96 12.41
CA ALA A 2 8.44 -9.61 12.57
C ALA A 2 8.87 -8.73 11.40
N TYR A 3 7.93 -7.91 10.91
CA TYR A 3 8.25 -6.92 9.89
C TYR A 3 9.16 -5.84 10.47
N THR A 4 10.22 -5.49 9.74
CA THR A 4 11.13 -4.41 10.10
C THR A 4 11.01 -3.32 9.04
N PRO A 5 10.56 -2.09 9.40
CA PRO A 5 10.49 -1.00 8.43
C PRO A 5 11.83 -0.75 7.76
N LYS A 6 11.81 -0.29 6.52
CA LYS A 6 13.01 -0.10 5.72
C LYS A 6 14.04 0.81 6.39
N TYR A 7 13.58 1.88 7.07
CA TYR A 7 14.49 2.79 7.76
C TYR A 7 15.26 2.14 8.91
N GLN A 8 14.80 0.97 9.38
CA GLN A 8 15.48 0.18 10.41
C GLN A 8 16.38 -0.90 9.80
N GLN A 9 16.43 -0.99 8.47
CA GLN A 9 17.20 -2.01 7.73
C GLN A 9 18.36 -1.40 6.96
N GLU A 10 18.88 -0.25 7.39
CA GLU A 10 19.94 0.47 6.68
C GLU A 10 21.19 -0.41 6.45
N ASP A 11 21.50 -1.29 7.38
CA ASP A 11 22.66 -2.17 7.26
C ASP A 11 22.45 -3.27 6.21
N GLU A 12 21.23 -3.51 5.78
CA GLU A 12 20.87 -4.52 4.79
C GLU A 12 20.71 -3.96 3.38
N GLU A 13 20.84 -2.64 3.19
CA GLU A 13 20.67 -1.97 1.90
C GLU A 13 21.58 -2.49 0.80
N LYS A 14 22.66 -3.17 1.15
CA LYS A 14 23.63 -3.70 0.19
C LYS A 14 23.05 -4.71 -0.80
N ILE A 15 21.85 -5.25 -0.49
CA ILE A 15 21.22 -6.30 -1.27
C ILE A 15 20.02 -5.76 -2.08
N VAL A 16 19.81 -4.45 -2.06
CA VAL A 16 18.66 -3.85 -2.76
C VAL A 16 18.90 -3.84 -4.27
N LEU A 17 17.91 -4.32 -5.02
CA LEU A 17 17.93 -4.27 -6.48
C LEU A 17 17.79 -2.81 -6.95
N LYS A 18 18.61 -2.44 -7.92
CA LYS A 18 18.50 -1.12 -8.53
C LYS A 18 17.31 -1.08 -9.49
N MET A 19 16.52 -0.02 -9.40
CA MET A 19 15.40 0.22 -10.30
C MET A 19 15.84 1.23 -11.37
N ASP A 20 15.21 1.16 -12.55
CA ASP A 20 15.51 2.04 -13.67
C ASP A 20 15.02 3.48 -13.42
N TYR A 21 14.26 3.70 -12.39
CA TYR A 21 13.70 5.01 -12.05
C TYR A 21 13.57 5.13 -10.53
N GLU A 22 13.43 6.35 -10.07
CA GLU A 22 13.31 6.64 -8.65
C GLU A 22 11.86 6.50 -8.20
N HIS A 23 11.63 5.74 -7.13
CA HIS A 23 10.30 5.57 -6.55
C HIS A 23 9.91 6.76 -5.69
N THR A 24 8.61 7.05 -5.67
CA THR A 24 8.02 8.06 -4.80
C THR A 24 7.93 7.56 -3.35
N GLU A 25 7.72 8.47 -2.42
CA GLU A 25 7.43 8.11 -1.03
C GLU A 25 6.16 7.27 -0.93
N ALA A 26 5.15 7.57 -1.77
CA ALA A 26 3.93 6.76 -1.82
C ALA A 26 4.24 5.30 -2.11
N HIS A 27 5.12 5.04 -3.08
CA HIS A 27 5.54 3.67 -3.41
C HIS A 27 6.22 3.01 -2.22
N GLN A 28 7.16 3.71 -1.58
CA GLN A 28 7.89 3.16 -0.45
C GLN A 28 6.95 2.79 0.70
N ARG A 29 6.00 3.67 1.00
CA ARG A 29 5.02 3.43 2.06
C ARG A 29 4.13 2.25 1.73
N ALA A 30 3.67 2.17 0.48
CA ALA A 30 2.83 1.05 0.03
C ALA A 30 3.60 -0.27 0.05
N TYR A 31 4.84 -0.26 -0.41
CA TYR A 31 5.69 -1.46 -0.39
C TYR A 31 5.93 -1.96 1.04
N ASP A 32 6.29 -1.07 1.95
CA ASP A 32 6.53 -1.44 3.34
C ASP A 32 5.28 -2.03 3.98
N LEU A 33 4.12 -1.44 3.69
CA LEU A 33 2.84 -1.96 4.18
C LEU A 33 2.53 -3.33 3.57
N SER A 34 2.86 -3.53 2.30
CA SER A 34 2.70 -4.82 1.63
C SER A 34 3.48 -5.92 2.35
N VAL A 35 4.75 -5.66 2.67
CA VAL A 35 5.58 -6.62 3.40
C VAL A 35 4.95 -6.98 4.74
N TYR A 36 4.49 -5.96 5.47
CA TYR A 36 3.84 -6.19 6.76
C TYR A 36 2.56 -7.03 6.61
N LEU A 37 1.68 -6.64 5.68
CA LEU A 37 0.38 -7.31 5.51
C LEU A 37 0.52 -8.74 5.01
N HIS A 38 1.43 -9.02 4.06
CA HIS A 38 1.64 -10.38 3.59
C HIS A 38 2.02 -11.34 4.71
N SER A 39 2.79 -10.86 5.70
CA SER A 39 3.13 -11.63 6.87
C SER A 39 1.96 -11.69 7.87
N LYS A 40 1.34 -10.55 8.13
CA LYS A 40 0.31 -10.44 9.17
C LYS A 40 -0.93 -11.29 8.90
N VAL A 41 -1.38 -11.36 7.64
CA VAL A 41 -2.58 -12.14 7.31
C VAL A 41 -2.39 -13.64 7.53
N THR A 42 -1.15 -14.13 7.64
CA THR A 42 -0.90 -15.54 7.94
C THR A 42 -1.40 -15.93 9.33
N THR A 43 -1.63 -14.97 10.21
CA THR A 43 -2.16 -15.20 11.55
C THR A 43 -3.67 -15.39 11.58
N PHE A 44 -4.36 -15.17 10.46
CA PHE A 44 -5.81 -15.33 10.38
C PHE A 44 -6.21 -16.80 10.51
N PRO A 45 -7.46 -17.09 10.96
CA PRO A 45 -7.93 -18.47 11.03
C PRO A 45 -7.87 -19.19 9.70
N LYS A 46 -7.63 -20.51 9.73
CA LYS A 46 -7.52 -21.34 8.52
C LYS A 46 -8.72 -21.22 7.59
N LYS A 47 -9.92 -21.04 8.13
CA LYS A 47 -11.14 -20.89 7.33
C LYS A 47 -11.14 -19.68 6.42
N GLU A 48 -10.34 -18.66 6.74
CA GLU A 48 -10.25 -17.43 5.95
C GLU A 48 -9.01 -17.38 5.06
N LYS A 49 -8.21 -18.44 5.06
CA LYS A 49 -6.92 -18.47 4.40
C LYS A 49 -7.00 -18.20 2.90
N PHE A 50 -8.06 -18.69 2.25
CA PHE A 50 -8.18 -18.58 0.79
C PHE A 50 -9.07 -17.44 0.32
N VAL A 51 -9.69 -16.72 1.25
CA VAL A 51 -10.62 -15.63 0.92
C VAL A 51 -10.06 -14.31 1.43
N LEU A 52 -10.26 -14.00 2.71
CA LEU A 52 -9.93 -12.67 3.21
C LEU A 52 -8.42 -12.39 3.19
N GLN A 53 -7.58 -13.38 3.51
CA GLN A 53 -6.13 -13.21 3.41
C GLN A 53 -5.73 -12.81 1.99
N GLN A 54 -6.25 -13.53 1.01
CA GLN A 54 -5.90 -13.30 -0.39
C GLN A 54 -6.45 -11.96 -0.88
N GLU A 55 -7.65 -11.58 -0.44
CA GLU A 55 -8.23 -10.29 -0.81
C GLU A 55 -7.40 -9.13 -0.27
N ILE A 56 -6.89 -9.23 0.95
CA ILE A 56 -6.03 -8.19 1.54
C ILE A 56 -4.70 -8.11 0.79
N ARG A 57 -4.08 -9.26 0.50
CA ARG A 57 -2.83 -9.30 -0.27
C ARG A 57 -3.03 -8.69 -1.65
N ASN A 58 -4.09 -9.06 -2.33
CA ASN A 58 -4.37 -8.52 -3.66
C ASN A 58 -4.61 -7.00 -3.61
N ALA A 59 -5.32 -6.52 -2.61
CA ALA A 59 -5.61 -5.10 -2.50
C ALA A 59 -4.34 -4.27 -2.32
N ILE A 60 -3.43 -4.69 -1.42
CA ILE A 60 -2.19 -3.92 -1.22
C ILE A 60 -1.25 -4.06 -2.42
N ASP A 61 -1.18 -5.25 -3.02
CA ASP A 61 -0.34 -5.44 -4.20
C ASP A 61 -0.83 -4.58 -5.37
N ASP A 62 -2.16 -4.46 -5.53
CA ASP A 62 -2.72 -3.59 -6.56
C ASP A 62 -2.41 -2.11 -6.32
N VAL A 63 -2.38 -1.68 -5.05
CA VAL A 63 -1.95 -0.31 -4.72
C VAL A 63 -0.51 -0.08 -5.19
N VAL A 64 0.39 -1.00 -4.85
CA VAL A 64 1.80 -0.90 -5.25
C VAL A 64 1.92 -0.86 -6.77
N ASP A 65 1.25 -1.79 -7.46
CA ASP A 65 1.31 -1.89 -8.92
C ASP A 65 0.82 -0.61 -9.61
N GLU A 66 -0.30 -0.05 -9.15
CA GLU A 66 -0.85 1.15 -9.75
C GLU A 66 0.03 2.38 -9.49
N ILE A 67 0.66 2.48 -8.31
CA ILE A 67 1.61 3.55 -8.06
C ILE A 67 2.80 3.42 -9.02
N GLU A 68 3.33 2.20 -9.21
CA GLU A 68 4.42 1.96 -10.15
C GLU A 68 4.05 2.37 -11.58
N GLN A 69 2.86 1.98 -12.02
CA GLN A 69 2.39 2.35 -13.37
C GLN A 69 2.28 3.87 -13.51
N TYR A 70 1.81 4.56 -12.48
CA TYR A 70 1.78 6.02 -12.52
C TYR A 70 3.20 6.61 -12.59
N GLU A 71 4.14 6.07 -11.83
CA GLU A 71 5.53 6.54 -11.84
C GLU A 71 6.16 6.40 -13.22
N ILE A 72 5.88 5.29 -13.89
CA ILE A 72 6.46 4.98 -15.21
C ILE A 72 5.77 5.78 -16.31
N THR A 73 4.45 5.77 -16.37
CA THR A 73 3.68 6.32 -17.49
C THR A 73 3.25 7.77 -17.31
N LYS A 74 3.24 8.26 -16.06
CA LYS A 74 2.68 9.59 -15.70
C LYS A 74 1.21 9.74 -16.10
N THR A 75 0.50 8.62 -16.25
CA THR A 75 -0.91 8.61 -16.62
C THR A 75 -1.78 8.69 -15.36
N ALA A 76 -2.57 9.75 -15.24
CA ALA A 76 -3.36 10.05 -14.05
C ALA A 76 -4.30 8.92 -13.64
N SER A 77 -4.83 8.15 -14.60
CA SER A 77 -5.76 7.05 -14.30
C SER A 77 -5.15 6.02 -13.34
N HIS A 78 -3.83 5.82 -13.38
CA HIS A 78 -3.18 4.86 -12.50
C HIS A 78 -3.16 5.34 -11.05
N ILE A 79 -2.89 6.62 -10.81
CA ILE A 79 -2.91 7.09 -9.42
C ILE A 79 -4.35 7.15 -8.87
N TYR A 80 -5.34 7.40 -9.70
CA TYR A 80 -6.74 7.30 -9.30
C TYR A 80 -7.11 5.85 -8.97
N ALA A 81 -6.60 4.89 -9.75
CA ALA A 81 -6.78 3.46 -9.47
C ALA A 81 -6.11 3.07 -8.16
N ALA A 82 -4.91 3.59 -7.86
CA ALA A 82 -4.24 3.35 -6.58
C ALA A 82 -5.11 3.81 -5.41
N ASP A 83 -5.73 4.97 -5.54
CA ASP A 83 -6.63 5.49 -4.50
C ASP A 83 -7.85 4.58 -4.29
N ARG A 84 -8.43 4.06 -5.37
CA ARG A 84 -9.54 3.11 -5.28
C ARG A 84 -9.10 1.80 -4.61
N CYS A 85 -7.95 1.29 -4.98
CA CYS A 85 -7.40 0.06 -4.38
C CYS A 85 -7.13 0.24 -2.88
N LYS A 86 -6.63 1.42 -2.50
CA LYS A 86 -6.45 1.76 -1.09
C LYS A 86 -7.77 1.70 -0.33
N ARG A 87 -8.85 2.22 -0.90
CA ARG A 87 -10.17 2.18 -0.26
C ARG A 87 -10.67 0.75 -0.09
N ARG A 88 -10.43 -0.10 -1.08
CA ARG A 88 -10.75 -1.52 -0.98
C ARG A 88 -9.97 -2.17 0.16
N LEU A 89 -8.69 -1.86 0.26
CA LEU A 89 -7.83 -2.37 1.34
C LEU A 89 -8.37 -1.97 2.71
N VAL A 90 -8.71 -0.69 2.89
CA VAL A 90 -9.26 -0.16 4.14
C VAL A 90 -10.51 -0.97 4.56
N ARG A 91 -11.40 -1.21 3.60
CA ARG A 91 -12.63 -1.97 3.89
C ARG A 91 -12.32 -3.41 4.31
N LYS A 92 -11.36 -4.07 3.66
CA LYS A 92 -10.99 -5.45 4.01
C LYS A 92 -10.28 -5.53 5.36
N ILE A 93 -9.44 -4.56 5.68
CA ILE A 93 -8.78 -4.50 6.99
C ILE A 93 -9.82 -4.28 8.10
N ARG A 94 -10.78 -3.39 7.89
CA ARG A 94 -11.86 -3.16 8.83
C ARG A 94 -12.67 -4.44 9.04
N LEU A 95 -12.98 -5.16 7.96
CA LEU A 95 -13.69 -6.44 8.06
C LEU A 95 -12.91 -7.44 8.89
N ALA A 96 -11.59 -7.56 8.68
CA ALA A 96 -10.75 -8.46 9.46
C ALA A 96 -10.78 -8.10 10.95
N TYR A 97 -10.77 -6.82 11.26
CA TYR A 97 -10.86 -6.37 12.65
C TYR A 97 -12.22 -6.70 13.26
N ASP A 98 -13.30 -6.40 12.53
CA ASP A 98 -14.67 -6.67 13.01
C ASP A 98 -14.91 -8.16 13.21
N LEU A 99 -14.28 -9.01 12.42
CA LEU A 99 -14.31 -10.46 12.56
C LEU A 99 -13.35 -10.98 13.65
N LYS A 100 -12.63 -10.06 14.30
CA LYS A 100 -11.68 -10.37 15.39
C LYS A 100 -10.46 -11.16 14.95
N TYR A 101 -10.07 -11.05 13.66
CA TYR A 101 -8.84 -11.65 13.16
C TYR A 101 -7.61 -10.77 13.41
N LEU A 102 -7.82 -9.51 13.71
CA LEU A 102 -6.76 -8.55 14.06
C LEU A 102 -7.01 -8.03 15.48
N SER A 103 -5.94 -7.93 16.28
CA SER A 103 -6.03 -7.27 17.56
C SER A 103 -6.21 -5.77 17.37
N LYS A 104 -6.70 -5.10 18.40
CA LYS A 104 -6.83 -3.64 18.39
C LYS A 104 -5.49 -2.97 18.09
N LYS A 105 -4.41 -3.45 18.71
CA LYS A 105 -3.07 -2.92 18.50
C LYS A 105 -2.62 -3.05 17.05
N SER A 106 -2.82 -4.23 16.45
CA SER A 106 -2.47 -4.45 15.05
C SER A 106 -3.33 -3.60 14.12
N TYR A 107 -4.60 -3.49 14.39
CA TYR A 107 -5.51 -2.67 13.59
C TYR A 107 -5.11 -1.20 13.64
N GLU A 108 -4.80 -0.67 14.82
CA GLU A 108 -4.36 0.71 14.97
C GLU A 108 -3.05 0.98 14.22
N TYR A 109 -2.12 0.04 14.28
CA TYR A 109 -0.86 0.17 13.54
C TYR A 109 -1.13 0.24 12.03
N ILE A 110 -1.93 -0.70 11.52
CA ILE A 110 -2.27 -0.74 10.10
C ILE A 110 -3.00 0.54 9.69
N ALA A 111 -3.96 0.99 10.49
CA ALA A 111 -4.72 2.22 10.20
C ALA A 111 -3.79 3.43 10.10
N THR A 112 -2.80 3.53 10.99
CA THR A 112 -1.82 4.61 10.95
C THR A 112 -1.00 4.55 9.65
N GLU A 113 -0.50 3.38 9.29
CA GLU A 113 0.32 3.20 8.09
C GLU A 113 -0.50 3.46 6.81
N VAL A 114 -1.74 3.00 6.77
CA VAL A 114 -2.65 3.28 5.66
C VAL A 114 -2.92 4.78 5.55
N GLY A 115 -3.07 5.46 6.68
CA GLY A 115 -3.26 6.91 6.71
C GLY A 115 -2.08 7.66 6.10
N VAL A 116 -0.86 7.28 6.46
CA VAL A 116 0.36 7.89 5.90
C VAL A 116 0.46 7.62 4.40
N MET A 117 0.27 6.37 4.00
CA MET A 117 0.26 5.99 2.58
C MET A 117 -0.82 6.78 1.81
N GLY A 118 -2.02 6.86 2.37
CA GLY A 118 -3.13 7.58 1.76
C GLY A 118 -2.84 9.07 1.56
N ALA A 119 -2.16 9.69 2.50
CA ALA A 119 -1.74 11.09 2.36
C ALA A 119 -0.75 11.26 1.20
N CYS A 120 0.20 10.33 1.06
CA CYS A 120 1.15 10.34 -0.06
C CYS A 120 0.43 10.15 -1.40
N ILE A 121 -0.50 9.20 -1.48
CA ILE A 121 -1.30 8.98 -2.69
C ILE A 121 -2.12 10.24 -3.01
N GLY A 122 -2.73 10.84 -2.00
CA GLY A 122 -3.49 12.08 -2.15
C GLY A 122 -2.67 13.22 -2.73
N GLY A 123 -1.40 13.33 -2.30
CA GLY A 123 -0.48 14.31 -2.87
C GLY A 123 -0.23 14.07 -4.35
N LEU A 124 -0.05 12.82 -4.75
CA LEU A 124 0.14 12.47 -6.16
C LEU A 124 -1.14 12.70 -6.98
N VAL A 125 -2.31 12.44 -6.39
CA VAL A 125 -3.60 12.73 -7.04
C VAL A 125 -3.71 14.23 -7.34
N LYS A 126 -3.34 15.08 -6.38
CA LYS A 126 -3.34 16.53 -6.56
C LYS A 126 -2.41 16.96 -7.68
N LEU A 127 -1.20 16.38 -7.72
CA LEU A 127 -0.24 16.67 -8.77
C LEU A 127 -0.78 16.25 -10.15
N ALA A 128 -1.42 15.11 -10.23
CA ALA A 128 -2.01 14.62 -11.49
C ALA A 128 -3.13 15.53 -11.98
N LYS A 129 -4.00 15.99 -11.08
CA LYS A 129 -5.08 16.92 -11.41
C LYS A 129 -4.54 18.27 -11.85
N GLU A 130 -3.53 18.79 -11.17
CA GLU A 130 -2.88 20.04 -11.51
C GLU A 130 -2.23 19.96 -12.90
N SER A 131 -1.51 18.88 -13.17
CA SER A 131 -0.89 18.66 -14.48
C SER A 131 -1.92 18.61 -15.60
N LYS A 132 -3.05 17.93 -15.37
CA LYS A 132 -4.13 17.85 -16.34
C LYS A 132 -4.75 19.23 -16.61
N ARG A 133 -5.01 19.99 -15.54
CA ARG A 133 -5.56 21.35 -15.66
C ARG A 133 -4.65 22.26 -16.49
N LEU A 134 -3.36 22.20 -16.26
CA LEU A 134 -2.39 23.02 -17.00
C LEU A 134 -2.34 22.65 -18.48
N LYS A 135 -2.50 21.37 -18.82
CA LYS A 135 -2.53 20.92 -20.22
C LYS A 135 -3.77 21.35 -20.95
N GLU A 136 -4.88 21.55 -20.22
CA GLU A 136 -6.17 21.95 -20.82
C GLU A 136 -6.32 23.47 -20.94
N SER A 137 -5.43 24.24 -20.37
CA SER A 137 -5.50 25.70 -20.40
C SER A 137 -4.77 26.35 -21.58
#